data_1aa8357f08493fbf572653dbb500ba1d
#
_entry.id   1aa8357f08493fbf572653dbb500ba1d
#
_cell.length_a   1.000
_cell.length_b   1.000
_cell.length_c   1.000
_cell.angle_alpha   90.00
_cell.angle_beta   90.00
_cell.angle_gamma   90.00
#
_symmetry.space_group_name_H-M   'P 1'
#
loop_
_entity.id
_entity.type
_entity.pdbx_description
1 polymer ?
#
loop_
_entity_poly.entity_id
_entity_poly.type
_entity_poly.pdbx_seq_one_letter_code
_entity_poly.pdbx_strand_id
1 'polypeptide(L)' 'MVTAVHSGGLYRVQCDPGHEVLAQLSGRMRRFRIKVVPGDRVKVGVSPYDPTRGLITFRER' A
#
# COMPACT_ATOMS: atom_id res chain seq x y z
N MET A 1 -7.26 -2.97 -2.13
CA MET A 1 -6.57 -4.08 -2.81
C MET A 1 -5.43 -3.53 -3.65
N VAL A 2 -4.31 -4.20 -3.61
CA VAL A 2 -3.15 -3.82 -4.41
C VAL A 2 -3.44 -4.14 -5.88
N THR A 3 -3.33 -3.15 -6.75
CA THR A 3 -3.61 -3.32 -8.18
C THR A 3 -2.35 -3.38 -9.03
N ALA A 4 -1.24 -2.82 -8.54
CA ALA A 4 0.03 -2.87 -9.27
C ALA A 4 1.20 -2.66 -8.32
N VAL A 5 2.35 -3.16 -8.71
CA VAL A 5 3.62 -2.98 -7.99
C VAL A 5 4.56 -2.22 -8.91
N HIS A 6 5.07 -1.10 -8.41
CA HIS A 6 6.03 -0.29 -9.14
C HIS A 6 7.43 -0.47 -8.55
N SER A 7 8.45 -0.18 -9.35
CA SER A 7 9.81 -0.22 -8.88
C SER A 7 10.03 0.78 -7.74
N GLY A 8 11.03 0.52 -6.89
CA GLY A 8 11.32 1.41 -5.77
C GLY A 8 10.43 1.21 -4.55
N GLY A 9 9.70 0.10 -4.48
CA GLY A 9 8.88 -0.22 -3.32
C GLY A 9 7.55 0.52 -3.25
N LEU A 10 7.07 1.03 -4.37
CA LEU A 10 5.77 1.69 -4.45
C LEU A 10 4.70 0.70 -4.90
N TYR A 11 3.53 0.82 -4.28
CA TYR A 11 2.38 -0.03 -4.59
C TYR A 11 1.20 0.85 -4.92
N ARG A 12 0.47 0.49 -5.95
CA ARG A 12 -0.80 1.13 -6.26
C ARG A 12 -1.89 0.35 -5.56
N VAL A 13 -2.62 1.01 -4.67
CA VAL A 13 -3.67 0.39 -3.88
C VAL A 13 -4.99 1.07 -4.18
N GLN A 14 -6.00 0.26 -4.53
CA GLN A 14 -7.34 0.77 -4.70
C GLN A 14 -8.10 0.63 -3.38
N CYS A 15 -8.40 1.77 -2.75
CA CYS A 15 -9.08 1.80 -1.45
C CYS A 15 -10.60 1.76 -1.62
N ASP A 16 -11.12 2.60 -2.52
CA ASP A 16 -12.53 2.71 -2.80
C ASP A 16 -12.74 2.81 -4.31
N PRO A 17 -13.94 2.60 -4.83
CA PRO A 17 -14.21 2.86 -6.24
C PRO A 17 -13.78 4.28 -6.62
N GLY A 18 -12.87 4.39 -7.57
CA GLY A 18 -12.36 5.66 -8.04
C GLY A 18 -11.30 6.32 -7.18
N HIS A 19 -10.86 5.66 -6.09
CA HIS A 19 -9.81 6.21 -5.22
C HIS A 19 -8.60 5.28 -5.20
N GLU A 20 -7.50 5.75 -5.79
CA GLU A 20 -6.23 5.03 -5.76
C GLU A 20 -5.21 5.79 -4.93
N VAL A 21 -4.40 5.04 -4.21
CA VAL A 21 -3.33 5.57 -3.36
C VAL A 21 -2.02 4.92 -3.76
N LEU A 22 -0.98 5.74 -3.90
CA LEU A 22 0.38 5.24 -4.02
C LEU A 22 0.93 5.06 -2.62
N ALA A 23 1.22 3.82 -2.26
CA ALA A 23 1.64 3.48 -0.92
C ALA A 23 3.01 2.82 -0.90
N GLN A 24 3.73 3.01 0.18
CA GLN A 24 4.97 2.31 0.47
C GLN A 24 4.74 1.37 1.64
N LEU A 25 5.57 0.35 1.77
CA LEU A 25 5.53 -0.48 2.98
C LEU A 25 5.93 0.38 4.17
N SER A 26 5.22 0.21 5.29
CA SER A 26 5.63 0.84 6.55
C SER A 26 6.99 0.28 6.96
N GLY A 27 7.69 1.00 7.84
CA GLY A 27 8.99 0.55 8.33
C GLY A 27 8.94 -0.84 8.95
N ARG A 28 7.85 -1.13 9.67
CA ARG A 28 7.64 -2.43 10.28
C ARG A 28 7.54 -3.55 9.25
N MET A 29 6.74 -3.33 8.21
CA MET A 29 6.56 -4.34 7.16
C MET A 29 7.84 -4.55 6.37
N ARG A 30 8.56 -3.48 6.11
CA ARG A 30 9.86 -3.54 5.43
C ARG A 30 10.88 -4.31 6.27
N ARG A 31 10.89 -4.06 7.58
CA ARG A 31 11.80 -4.73 8.51
C ARG A 31 11.58 -6.24 8.54
N PHE A 32 10.32 -6.68 8.49
CA PHE A 32 9.99 -8.11 8.52
C PHE A 32 9.92 -8.73 7.13
N ARG A 33 10.28 -7.96 6.09
CA ARG A 33 10.32 -8.41 4.70
C ARG A 33 8.99 -9.03 4.25
N ILE A 34 7.89 -8.43 4.65
CA ILE A 34 6.57 -8.89 4.25
C ILE A 34 6.39 -8.59 2.77
N LYS A 35 6.14 -9.64 1.99
CA LYS A 35 5.97 -9.52 0.54
C LYS A 35 4.52 -9.19 0.22
N VAL A 36 4.31 -8.16 -0.58
CA VAL A 36 2.99 -7.76 -1.06
C VAL A 36 2.99 -7.88 -2.58
N VAL A 37 1.94 -8.50 -3.11
CA VAL A 37 1.80 -8.73 -4.55
C VAL A 37 0.45 -8.21 -5.03
N PRO A 38 0.28 -7.96 -6.34
CA PRO A 38 -1.02 -7.55 -6.87
C PRO A 38 -2.10 -8.57 -6.49
N GLY A 39 -3.26 -8.06 -6.09
CA GLY A 39 -4.36 -8.88 -5.62
C GLY A 39 -4.44 -9.02 -4.11
N ASP A 40 -3.39 -8.65 -3.38
CA ASP A 40 -3.41 -8.71 -1.93
C ASP A 40 -4.29 -7.60 -1.35
N ARG A 41 -4.96 -7.92 -0.26
CA ARG A 41 -5.68 -6.93 0.53
C ARG A 41 -4.75 -6.39 1.58
N VAL A 42 -4.71 -5.07 1.69
CA VAL A 42 -3.84 -4.39 2.64
C VAL A 42 -4.57 -3.25 3.33
N LYS A 43 -4.11 -2.90 4.51
CA LYS A 43 -4.54 -1.69 5.19
C LYS A 43 -3.53 -0.59 4.92
N VAL A 44 -4.03 0.56 4.55
CA VAL A 44 -3.21 1.71 4.19
C VAL A 44 -3.55 2.89 5.10
N GLY A 45 -2.53 3.45 5.73
CA GLY A 45 -2.65 4.70 6.43
C GLY A 45 -2.39 5.84 5.44
N VAL A 46 -3.43 6.56 5.08
CA VAL A 46 -3.33 7.65 4.10
C VAL A 46 -2.74 8.88 4.76
N SER A 47 -1.82 9.55 4.05
CA SER A 47 -1.21 10.78 4.55
C SER A 47 -2.28 11.87 4.71
N PRO A 48 -2.31 12.55 5.87
CA PRO A 48 -3.23 13.68 6.05
C PRO A 48 -2.87 14.88 5.18
N TYR A 49 -1.65 14.92 4.69
CA TYR A 49 -1.18 16.04 3.84
C TYR A 49 -1.37 15.75 2.36
N ASP A 50 -1.47 14.49 1.99
CA ASP A 50 -1.62 14.08 0.59
C ASP A 50 -2.44 12.80 0.53
N PRO A 51 -3.75 12.90 0.22
CA PRO A 51 -4.62 11.73 0.19
C PRO A 51 -4.32 10.74 -0.94
N THR A 52 -3.41 11.10 -1.85
CA THR A 52 -2.97 10.18 -2.90
C THR A 52 -1.80 9.32 -2.47
N ARG A 53 -1.26 9.52 -1.27
CA ARG A 53 -0.11 8.79 -0.76
C ARG A 53 -0.39 8.22 0.62
N GLY A 54 0.27 7.12 0.93
CA GLY A 54 0.11 6.48 2.22
C GLY A 54 1.15 5.42 2.48
N LEU A 55 0.96 4.71 3.60
CA LEU A 55 1.81 3.59 3.99
C LEU A 55 0.96 2.34 4.16
N ILE A 56 1.46 1.23 3.65
CA ILE A 56 0.85 -0.07 3.90
C ILE A 56 1.27 -0.51 5.29
N THR A 57 0.31 -0.59 6.20
CA THR A 57 0.57 -0.90 7.61
C THR A 57 0.27 -2.36 7.95
N PHE A 58 -0.53 -3.03 7.14
CA PHE A 58 -0.93 -4.39 7.42
C PHE A 58 -1.34 -5.09 6.13
N ARG A 59 -0.99 -6.36 6.01
CA ARG A 59 -1.41 -7.20 4.89
C ARG A 59 -2.48 -8.16 5.38
N GLU A 60 -3.65 -8.07 4.79
CA GLU A 60 -4.74 -9.00 5.08
C GLU A 60 -4.64 -10.23 4.18
N ARG A 61 -4.96 -11.35 4.76
CA ARG A 61 -5.06 -12.59 4.01
C ARG A 61 -6.51 -12.98 3.81
#